data_983290a5a937ae8f6a1408adc3a3abfe
#
_entry.id   983290a5a937ae8f6a1408adc3a3abfe
#
_cell.length_a   1.000
_cell.length_b   1.000
_cell.length_c   1.000
_cell.angle_alpha   90.00
_cell.angle_beta   90.00
_cell.angle_gamma   90.00
#
_symmetry.space_group_name_H-M   'P 1'
#
loop_
_entity.id
_entity.type
_entity.pdbx_description
1 polymer ?
#
loop_
_entity_poly.entity_id
_entity_poly.type
_entity_poly.pdbx_seq_one_letter_code
_entity_poly.pdbx_strand_id
1 'polypeptide(L)'
;MQKRKINKIIQILGLILILISALICFKKIYCNYKIDKETKQVIETMFEEDTPPPTIEEEQTEEIVETPKKQEIHLTNNYLGYIELKSGIQRLITSGTDKKTLDKGLVGTLSTSAGIDDEFGNLIIAGHSVYNTFQSLHYSSIGDKIKIVSHKATYIFEIVEKHTINDNDMSYFKSVDNEKILTLITCKNNGNKRLIVVAKLRG
;
A
#
# COMPACT_ATOMS: atom_id res chain seq x y z
N MET A 1 -33.85 40.55 -24.03
CA MET A 1 -34.15 39.10 -24.00
C MET A 1 -32.87 38.23 -24.09
N GLN A 2 -31.90 38.59 -24.92
CA GLN A 2 -30.68 37.81 -25.17
C GLN A 2 -29.76 37.60 -23.96
N LYS A 3 -29.50 38.62 -23.12
CA LYS A 3 -28.66 38.50 -21.92
C LYS A 3 -29.22 37.50 -20.88
N ARG A 4 -30.54 37.39 -20.70
CA ARG A 4 -31.15 36.43 -19.78
C ARG A 4 -30.98 34.96 -20.27
N LYS A 5 -30.99 34.71 -21.59
CA LYS A 5 -30.74 33.39 -22.16
C LYS A 5 -29.27 32.97 -21.98
N ILE A 6 -28.33 33.89 -22.19
CA ILE A 6 -26.89 33.65 -21.99
C ILE A 6 -26.60 33.32 -20.53
N ASN A 7 -27.14 34.04 -19.57
CA ASN A 7 -26.96 33.77 -18.14
C ASN A 7 -27.48 32.38 -17.75
N LYS A 8 -28.63 31.94 -18.26
CA LYS A 8 -29.16 30.59 -18.02
C LYS A 8 -28.25 29.51 -18.61
N ILE A 9 -27.68 29.71 -19.78
CA ILE A 9 -26.74 28.77 -20.41
C ILE A 9 -25.47 28.65 -19.57
N ILE A 10 -24.92 29.76 -19.07
CA ILE A 10 -23.74 29.77 -18.18
C ILE A 10 -24.03 29.04 -16.88
N GLN A 11 -25.21 29.25 -16.27
CA GLN A 11 -25.61 28.54 -15.07
C GLN A 11 -25.71 27.01 -15.28
N ILE A 12 -26.30 26.59 -16.39
CA ILE A 12 -26.41 25.16 -16.74
C ILE A 12 -25.04 24.55 -16.97
N LEU A 13 -24.14 25.23 -17.69
CA LEU A 13 -22.75 24.78 -17.91
C LEU A 13 -21.99 24.66 -16.58
N GLY A 14 -22.15 25.63 -15.68
CA GLY A 14 -21.57 25.58 -14.34
C GLY A 14 -22.06 24.37 -13.51
N LEU A 15 -23.38 24.10 -13.58
CA LEU A 15 -23.96 22.95 -12.90
C LEU A 15 -23.42 21.61 -13.45
N ILE A 16 -23.31 21.50 -14.78
CA ILE A 16 -22.76 20.33 -15.44
C ILE A 16 -21.29 20.08 -15.03
N LEU A 17 -20.46 21.13 -14.96
CA LEU A 17 -19.07 21.01 -14.52
C LEU A 17 -18.96 20.54 -13.07
N ILE A 18 -19.83 21.05 -12.18
CA ILE A 18 -19.88 20.59 -10.78
C ILE A 18 -20.26 19.11 -10.71
N LEU A 19 -21.25 18.67 -11.48
CA LEU A 19 -21.67 17.26 -11.50
C LEU A 19 -20.56 16.34 -12.03
N ILE A 20 -19.86 16.74 -13.10
CA ILE A 20 -18.72 16.00 -13.64
C ILE A 20 -17.60 15.89 -12.60
N SER A 21 -17.26 16.99 -11.93
CA SER A 21 -16.26 17.01 -10.87
C SER A 21 -16.64 16.07 -9.73
N ALA A 22 -17.89 16.12 -9.27
CA ALA A 22 -18.39 15.24 -8.22
C ALA A 22 -18.31 13.75 -8.62
N LEU A 23 -18.64 13.41 -9.86
CA LEU A 23 -18.53 12.03 -10.38
C LEU A 23 -17.07 11.54 -10.41
N ILE A 24 -16.12 12.39 -10.82
CA ILE A 24 -14.69 12.05 -10.83
C ILE A 24 -14.19 11.82 -9.41
N CYS A 25 -14.55 12.69 -8.46
CA CYS A 25 -14.20 12.53 -7.04
C CYS A 25 -14.79 11.23 -6.46
N PHE A 26 -16.05 10.96 -6.73
CA PHE A 26 -16.73 9.74 -6.26
C PHE A 26 -16.05 8.48 -6.80
N LYS A 27 -15.74 8.45 -8.10
CA LYS A 27 -15.04 7.32 -8.73
C LYS A 27 -13.67 7.09 -8.07
N LYS A 28 -12.92 8.14 -7.77
CA LYS A 28 -11.62 8.04 -7.12
C LYS A 28 -11.74 7.48 -5.69
N ILE A 29 -12.71 7.98 -4.91
CA ILE A 29 -12.97 7.49 -3.54
C ILE A 29 -13.38 6.02 -3.56
N TYR A 30 -14.29 5.64 -4.47
CA TYR A 30 -14.76 4.26 -4.61
C TYR A 30 -13.62 3.31 -5.01
N CYS A 31 -12.75 3.72 -5.96
CA CYS A 31 -11.59 2.92 -6.36
C CYS A 31 -10.63 2.68 -5.18
N ASN A 32 -10.33 3.73 -4.41
CA ASN A 32 -9.47 3.61 -3.23
C ASN A 32 -10.08 2.69 -2.17
N TYR A 33 -11.37 2.84 -1.88
CA TYR A 33 -12.09 1.97 -0.94
C TYR A 33 -12.04 0.49 -1.37
N LYS A 34 -12.22 0.23 -2.68
CA LYS A 34 -12.16 -1.14 -3.22
C LYS A 34 -10.76 -1.75 -3.01
N ILE A 35 -9.69 -1.01 -3.33
CA ILE A 35 -8.30 -1.47 -3.14
C ILE A 35 -8.03 -1.78 -1.67
N ASP A 36 -8.46 -0.90 -0.75
CA ASP A 36 -8.26 -1.10 0.68
C ASP A 36 -9.01 -2.33 1.20
N LYS A 37 -10.24 -2.55 0.73
CA LYS A 37 -11.04 -3.71 1.09
C LYS A 37 -10.41 -5.01 0.58
N GLU A 38 -10.00 -5.06 -0.69
CA GLU A 38 -9.35 -6.23 -1.28
C GLU A 38 -8.02 -6.54 -0.57
N THR A 39 -7.22 -5.51 -0.27
CA THR A 39 -5.98 -5.67 0.48
C THR A 39 -6.22 -6.30 1.85
N LYS A 40 -7.20 -5.79 2.62
CA LYS A 40 -7.54 -6.34 3.94
C LYS A 40 -8.00 -7.79 3.87
N GLN A 41 -8.88 -8.12 2.92
CA GLN A 41 -9.34 -9.50 2.75
C GLN A 41 -8.17 -10.47 2.47
N VAL A 42 -7.22 -10.07 1.64
CA VAL A 42 -6.04 -10.90 1.35
C VAL A 42 -5.15 -11.03 2.58
N ILE A 43 -4.92 -9.95 3.34
CA ILE A 43 -4.13 -9.99 4.56
C ILE A 43 -4.78 -10.93 5.59
N GLU A 44 -6.07 -10.79 5.86
CA GLU A 44 -6.82 -11.67 6.77
C GLU A 44 -6.73 -13.14 6.33
N THR A 45 -6.87 -13.41 5.03
CA THR A 45 -6.86 -14.79 4.52
C THR A 45 -5.47 -15.43 4.52
N MET A 46 -4.40 -14.66 4.28
CA MET A 46 -3.06 -15.21 4.04
C MET A 46 -2.10 -15.07 5.23
N PHE A 47 -2.36 -14.14 6.16
CA PHE A 47 -1.40 -13.77 7.20
C PHE A 47 -1.98 -13.81 8.63
N GLU A 48 -3.29 -13.98 8.82
CA GLU A 48 -3.93 -14.01 10.13
C GLU A 48 -4.52 -15.39 10.52
N GLU A 49 -4.42 -16.40 9.65
CA GLU A 49 -4.95 -17.76 9.91
C GLU A 49 -4.16 -18.58 10.95
N ASP A 50 -3.05 -18.06 11.51
CA ASP A 50 -2.20 -18.77 12.48
C ASP A 50 -2.45 -18.44 13.97
N THR A 51 -3.55 -17.80 14.34
CA THR A 51 -3.97 -17.75 15.74
C THR A 51 -4.95 -18.89 16.02
N PRO A 52 -4.57 -19.89 16.88
CA PRO A 52 -5.53 -20.91 17.29
C PRO A 52 -6.71 -20.21 17.99
N PRO A 53 -7.95 -20.63 17.70
CA PRO A 53 -9.10 -20.06 18.39
C PRO A 53 -8.98 -20.29 19.90
N PRO A 54 -9.39 -19.35 20.76
CA PRO A 54 -9.47 -19.61 22.19
C PRO A 54 -10.42 -20.80 22.40
N THR A 55 -9.90 -21.82 23.04
CA THR A 55 -10.67 -22.98 23.48
C THR A 55 -11.76 -22.51 24.43
N ILE A 56 -12.97 -22.40 23.96
CA ILE A 56 -14.17 -22.35 24.78
C ILE A 56 -14.86 -23.68 24.56
N GLU A 57 -14.72 -24.58 25.53
CA GLU A 57 -15.63 -25.70 25.71
C GLU A 57 -16.99 -25.11 26.05
N GLU A 58 -18.01 -25.39 25.20
CA GLU A 58 -19.35 -25.77 25.69
C GLU A 58 -20.36 -25.90 24.53
N GLU A 59 -20.86 -27.12 24.46
CA GLU A 59 -22.21 -27.59 24.20
C GLU A 59 -23.00 -27.17 22.94
N GLN A 60 -23.39 -28.24 22.29
CA GLN A 60 -24.26 -28.44 21.12
C GLN A 60 -25.57 -27.65 21.17
N THR A 61 -25.90 -26.98 20.08
CA THR A 61 -27.24 -26.97 19.52
C THR A 61 -27.15 -26.74 18.01
N GLU A 62 -27.65 -27.72 17.26
CA GLU A 62 -27.78 -27.68 15.81
C GLU A 62 -28.80 -26.62 15.40
N GLU A 63 -28.36 -25.59 14.72
CA GLU A 63 -29.23 -24.77 13.87
C GLU A 63 -28.54 -24.51 12.53
N ILE A 64 -29.14 -25.01 11.46
CA ILE A 64 -28.64 -24.93 10.09
C ILE A 64 -28.78 -23.48 9.65
N VAL A 65 -27.66 -22.72 9.73
CA VAL A 65 -27.54 -21.42 9.09
C VAL A 65 -26.76 -21.61 7.80
N GLU A 66 -27.40 -21.32 6.69
CA GLU A 66 -26.80 -21.29 5.36
C GLU A 66 -25.54 -20.40 5.38
N THR A 67 -24.40 -21.04 5.26
CA THR A 67 -23.09 -20.37 5.10
C THR A 67 -23.11 -19.59 3.78
N PRO A 68 -22.82 -18.28 3.76
CA PRO A 68 -22.61 -17.57 2.52
C PRO A 68 -21.45 -18.22 1.77
N LYS A 69 -21.69 -18.64 0.53
CA LYS A 69 -20.70 -19.20 -0.38
C LYS A 69 -19.44 -18.34 -0.34
N LYS A 70 -18.37 -18.86 0.30
CA LYS A 70 -17.01 -18.37 0.19
C LYS A 70 -16.68 -18.35 -1.30
N GLN A 71 -16.67 -17.16 -1.92
CA GLN A 71 -16.15 -17.03 -3.27
C GLN A 71 -14.68 -17.40 -3.18
N GLU A 72 -14.31 -18.53 -3.77
CA GLU A 72 -12.91 -18.90 -3.99
C GLU A 72 -12.28 -17.79 -4.84
N ILE A 73 -11.65 -16.85 -4.16
CA ILE A 73 -10.73 -15.91 -4.80
C ILE A 73 -9.56 -16.78 -5.21
N HIS A 74 -9.41 -17.02 -6.52
CA HIS A 74 -8.24 -17.66 -7.10
C HIS A 74 -7.02 -16.76 -6.82
N LEU A 75 -6.40 -16.94 -5.62
CA LEU A 75 -5.20 -16.26 -5.16
C LEU A 75 -3.96 -16.93 -5.79
N THR A 76 -3.80 -16.77 -7.11
CA THR A 76 -2.57 -17.09 -7.84
C THR A 76 -1.54 -15.96 -7.80
N ASN A 77 -1.65 -15.00 -6.89
CA ASN A 77 -0.70 -13.93 -6.74
C ASN A 77 0.28 -14.28 -5.62
N ASN A 78 1.55 -14.54 -5.98
CA ASN A 78 2.65 -14.72 -5.04
C ASN A 78 2.96 -13.41 -4.31
N TYR A 79 2.18 -13.07 -3.30
CA TYR A 79 2.50 -11.98 -2.40
C TYR A 79 3.60 -12.40 -1.45
N LEU A 80 4.63 -11.55 -1.33
CA LEU A 80 5.78 -11.80 -0.45
C LEU A 80 5.46 -11.48 1.01
N GLY A 81 4.45 -10.64 1.24
CA GLY A 81 4.06 -10.16 2.54
C GLY A 81 3.21 -8.88 2.41
N TYR A 82 3.09 -8.14 3.51
CA TYR A 82 2.51 -6.80 3.47
C TYR A 82 3.32 -5.81 4.30
N ILE A 83 3.22 -4.54 3.93
CA ILE A 83 3.77 -3.40 4.66
C ILE A 83 2.65 -2.63 5.34
N GLU A 84 2.88 -2.21 6.59
CA GLU A 84 2.01 -1.29 7.32
C GLU A 84 2.80 -0.05 7.72
N LEU A 85 2.32 1.11 7.30
CA LEU A 85 2.90 2.41 7.62
C LEU A 85 2.28 2.98 8.90
N LYS A 86 2.96 3.91 9.56
CA LYS A 86 2.45 4.62 10.75
C LYS A 86 1.04 5.20 10.55
N SER A 87 0.68 5.57 9.33
CA SER A 87 -0.65 6.07 8.97
C SER A 87 -1.76 5.00 9.00
N GLY A 88 -1.44 3.74 9.30
CA GLY A 88 -2.36 2.60 9.24
C GLY A 88 -2.61 2.08 7.82
N ILE A 89 -1.91 2.61 6.82
CA ILE A 89 -2.02 2.13 5.43
C ILE A 89 -1.30 0.79 5.33
N GLN A 90 -2.02 -0.23 4.89
CA GLN A 90 -1.50 -1.57 4.61
C GLN A 90 -1.48 -1.83 3.11
N ARG A 91 -0.38 -2.39 2.58
CA ARG A 91 -0.25 -2.75 1.15
C ARG A 91 0.48 -4.06 0.98
N LEU A 92 -0.04 -4.89 0.09
CA LEU A 92 0.59 -6.16 -0.26
C LEU A 92 1.89 -5.90 -1.04
N ILE A 93 2.92 -6.67 -0.69
CA ILE A 93 4.24 -6.63 -1.31
C ILE A 93 4.31 -7.73 -2.36
N THR A 94 4.75 -7.40 -3.56
CA THR A 94 4.97 -8.34 -4.65
C THR A 94 6.38 -8.21 -5.20
N SER A 95 6.82 -9.20 -5.97
CA SER A 95 8.06 -9.10 -6.73
C SER A 95 7.88 -8.18 -7.94
N GLY A 96 8.87 -7.29 -8.16
CA GLY A 96 8.89 -6.38 -9.30
C GLY A 96 8.10 -5.09 -9.09
N THR A 97 8.45 -4.08 -9.89
CA THR A 97 7.94 -2.71 -9.80
C THR A 97 7.34 -2.24 -11.13
N ASP A 98 6.82 -3.17 -11.92
CA ASP A 98 6.19 -2.81 -13.19
C ASP A 98 4.93 -1.95 -12.97
N LYS A 99 4.64 -1.10 -13.97
CA LYS A 99 3.55 -0.14 -13.87
C LYS A 99 2.19 -0.82 -13.62
N LYS A 100 1.92 -1.97 -14.25
CA LYS A 100 0.65 -2.68 -14.13
C LYS A 100 0.42 -3.18 -12.70
N THR A 101 1.49 -3.61 -12.03
CA THR A 101 1.50 -4.05 -10.63
C THR A 101 1.25 -2.87 -9.70
N LEU A 102 2.01 -1.79 -9.84
CA LEU A 102 1.87 -0.61 -8.97
C LEU A 102 0.53 0.11 -9.16
N ASP A 103 -0.03 0.13 -10.37
CA ASP A 103 -1.34 0.75 -10.68
C ASP A 103 -2.51 0.04 -9.95
N LYS A 104 -2.32 -1.21 -9.51
CA LYS A 104 -3.29 -1.95 -8.67
C LYS A 104 -3.23 -1.55 -7.19
N GLY A 105 -2.40 -0.58 -6.80
CA GLY A 105 -2.20 -0.17 -5.42
C GLY A 105 -1.28 -1.09 -4.62
N LEU A 106 -0.57 -2.01 -5.28
CA LEU A 106 0.46 -2.85 -4.68
C LEU A 106 1.76 -2.07 -4.52
N VAL A 107 2.65 -2.60 -3.69
CA VAL A 107 4.05 -2.16 -3.63
C VAL A 107 4.95 -3.31 -4.08
N GLY A 108 6.09 -2.99 -4.67
CA GLY A 108 6.93 -4.01 -5.29
C GLY A 108 8.39 -3.92 -4.88
N THR A 109 9.06 -5.08 -4.77
CA THR A 109 10.50 -5.14 -4.53
C THR A 109 11.29 -4.88 -5.81
N LEU A 110 12.41 -4.17 -5.71
CA LEU A 110 13.35 -4.03 -6.82
C LEU A 110 14.10 -5.34 -7.06
N SER A 111 14.61 -5.52 -8.28
CA SER A 111 15.39 -6.72 -8.64
C SER A 111 16.71 -6.87 -7.87
N THR A 112 17.23 -5.76 -7.35
CA THR A 112 18.45 -5.72 -6.51
C THR A 112 18.14 -5.78 -5.01
N SER A 113 16.88 -5.95 -4.64
CA SER A 113 16.43 -6.01 -3.25
C SER A 113 16.85 -7.32 -2.60
N ALA A 114 17.25 -7.26 -1.33
CA ALA A 114 17.26 -8.44 -0.45
C ALA A 114 15.82 -8.99 -0.27
N GLY A 115 15.69 -10.24 0.10
CA GLY A 115 14.42 -10.86 0.45
C GLY A 115 13.85 -10.30 1.76
N ILE A 116 12.54 -10.44 1.96
CA ILE A 116 11.90 -9.98 3.20
C ILE A 116 12.46 -10.73 4.40
N ASP A 117 12.72 -12.02 4.24
CA ASP A 117 13.16 -12.93 5.32
C ASP A 117 14.67 -13.13 5.38
N ASP A 118 15.46 -12.44 4.54
CA ASP A 118 16.91 -12.49 4.62
C ASP A 118 17.39 -11.87 5.93
N GLU A 119 18.43 -12.46 6.52
CA GLU A 119 18.99 -12.00 7.81
C GLU A 119 19.60 -10.61 7.68
N PHE A 120 20.29 -10.35 6.58
CA PHE A 120 20.92 -9.07 6.27
C PHE A 120 20.54 -8.60 4.87
N GLY A 121 20.85 -7.36 4.59
CA GLY A 121 20.67 -6.79 3.25
C GLY A 121 19.72 -5.59 3.24
N ASN A 122 19.57 -5.04 2.05
CA ASN A 122 18.70 -3.90 1.80
C ASN A 122 17.40 -4.36 1.14
N LEU A 123 16.32 -4.45 1.91
CA LEU A 123 14.98 -4.68 1.38
C LEU A 123 14.47 -3.38 0.73
N ILE A 124 14.36 -3.38 -0.59
CA ILE A 124 14.04 -2.17 -1.35
C ILE A 124 12.63 -2.32 -1.94
N ILE A 125 11.72 -1.46 -1.49
CA ILE A 125 10.32 -1.49 -1.91
C ILE A 125 9.90 -0.16 -2.54
N ALA A 126 9.35 -0.22 -3.74
CA ALA A 126 8.80 0.93 -4.43
C ALA A 126 7.27 0.92 -4.46
N GLY A 127 6.68 2.12 -4.39
CA GLY A 127 5.25 2.31 -4.49
C GLY A 127 4.88 3.68 -5.05
N HIS A 128 3.68 3.80 -5.60
CA HIS A 128 3.18 5.08 -6.10
C HIS A 128 3.00 6.11 -4.98
N SER A 129 3.25 7.39 -5.30
CA SER A 129 2.97 8.52 -4.40
C SER A 129 1.49 8.93 -4.49
N VAL A 130 0.59 8.01 -4.12
CA VAL A 130 -0.86 8.26 -4.07
C VAL A 130 -1.39 8.05 -2.67
N TYR A 131 -2.57 8.63 -2.37
CA TYR A 131 -3.15 8.75 -1.03
C TYR A 131 -3.14 7.45 -0.23
N ASN A 132 -3.49 6.35 -0.86
CA ASN A 132 -3.59 5.05 -0.21
C ASN A 132 -2.36 4.16 -0.38
N THR A 133 -1.22 4.69 -0.81
CA THR A 133 0.05 3.94 -0.94
C THR A 133 1.17 4.70 -0.21
N PHE A 134 2.20 5.18 -0.91
CA PHE A 134 3.37 5.80 -0.28
C PHE A 134 3.31 7.33 -0.18
N GLN A 135 2.17 7.96 -0.44
CA GLN A 135 2.03 9.42 -0.24
C GLN A 135 2.27 9.80 1.23
N SER A 136 1.85 8.98 2.19
CA SER A 136 2.04 9.26 3.62
C SER A 136 3.52 9.33 4.03
N LEU A 137 4.43 8.72 3.28
CA LEU A 137 5.88 8.81 3.52
C LEU A 137 6.41 10.24 3.41
N HIS A 138 5.76 11.12 2.64
CA HIS A 138 6.15 12.53 2.57
C HIS A 138 6.03 13.23 3.94
N TYR A 139 5.11 12.77 4.76
CA TYR A 139 4.79 13.34 6.09
C TYR A 139 5.38 12.51 7.24
N SER A 140 6.06 11.40 6.95
CA SER A 140 6.72 10.60 7.99
C SER A 140 7.94 11.33 8.56
N SER A 141 8.31 10.98 9.78
CA SER A 141 9.44 11.54 10.51
C SER A 141 10.48 10.46 10.84
N ILE A 142 11.72 10.86 11.11
CA ILE A 142 12.72 9.98 11.72
C ILE A 142 12.17 9.49 13.05
N GLY A 143 12.35 8.20 13.35
CA GLY A 143 11.79 7.52 14.51
C GLY A 143 10.41 6.88 14.28
N ASP A 144 9.73 7.17 13.17
CA ASP A 144 8.46 6.49 12.86
C ASP A 144 8.71 5.02 12.53
N LYS A 145 7.76 4.18 12.93
CA LYS A 145 7.84 2.73 12.73
C LYS A 145 7.11 2.31 11.46
N ILE A 146 7.70 1.32 10.80
CA ILE A 146 7.15 0.63 9.63
C ILE A 146 7.15 -0.85 9.95
N LYS A 147 6.01 -1.52 9.77
CA LYS A 147 5.88 -2.96 9.98
C LYS A 147 5.87 -3.67 8.64
N ILE A 148 6.69 -4.70 8.51
CA ILE A 148 6.68 -5.66 7.39
C ILE A 148 6.28 -7.00 7.96
N VAL A 149 5.30 -7.63 7.35
CA VAL A 149 4.86 -8.99 7.70
C VAL A 149 5.05 -9.89 6.50
N SER A 150 5.78 -10.98 6.70
CA SER A 150 5.93 -12.07 5.73
C SER A 150 5.14 -13.29 6.19
N HIS A 151 5.19 -14.39 5.43
CA HIS A 151 4.66 -15.68 5.87
C HIS A 151 5.47 -16.33 7.01
N LYS A 152 6.68 -15.82 7.32
CA LYS A 152 7.57 -16.38 8.33
C LYS A 152 7.66 -15.56 9.60
N ALA A 153 7.63 -14.21 9.45
CA ALA A 153 7.91 -13.31 10.58
C ALA A 153 7.34 -11.91 10.39
N THR A 154 7.28 -11.18 11.49
CA THR A 154 6.98 -9.75 11.54
C THR A 154 8.24 -8.98 11.88
N TYR A 155 8.53 -7.95 11.09
CA TYR A 155 9.69 -7.09 11.22
C TYR A 155 9.25 -5.66 11.50
N ILE A 156 9.83 -5.03 12.52
CA ILE A 156 9.60 -3.62 12.84
C ILE A 156 10.84 -2.82 12.49
N PHE A 157 10.70 -1.94 11.52
CA PHE A 157 11.76 -1.02 11.11
C PHE A 157 11.46 0.38 11.66
N GLU A 158 12.52 1.12 12.01
CA GLU A 158 12.42 2.52 12.42
C GLU A 158 13.12 3.41 11.39
N ILE A 159 12.45 4.47 10.96
CA ILE A 159 12.99 5.43 10.00
C ILE A 159 14.19 6.13 10.61
N VAL A 160 15.33 6.05 9.93
CA VAL A 160 16.59 6.70 10.34
C VAL A 160 17.00 7.83 9.41
N GLU A 161 16.61 7.78 8.12
CA GLU A 161 16.98 8.77 7.13
C GLU A 161 15.85 9.03 6.12
N LYS A 162 15.81 10.27 5.61
CA LYS A 162 14.93 10.65 4.50
C LYS A 162 15.67 11.56 3.55
N HIS A 163 15.66 11.21 2.27
CA HIS A 163 16.37 11.96 1.22
C HIS A 163 15.45 12.23 0.03
N THR A 164 15.76 13.31 -0.67
CA THR A 164 15.17 13.59 -1.99
C THR A 164 16.29 13.54 -3.01
N ILE A 165 16.22 12.56 -3.90
CA ILE A 165 17.24 12.33 -4.94
C ILE A 165 16.67 12.55 -6.34
N ASN A 166 17.54 12.62 -7.34
CA ASN A 166 17.14 12.58 -8.74
C ASN A 166 16.71 11.14 -9.10
N ASP A 167 15.92 10.99 -10.12
CA ASP A 167 15.36 9.70 -10.54
C ASP A 167 16.40 8.70 -11.07
N ASN A 168 17.57 9.17 -11.48
CA ASN A 168 18.71 8.37 -11.95
C ASN A 168 19.78 8.08 -10.87
N ASP A 169 19.58 8.54 -9.62
CA ASP A 169 20.50 8.31 -8.52
C ASP A 169 20.25 6.92 -7.91
N MET A 170 21.27 6.05 -8.00
CA MET A 170 21.22 4.66 -7.50
C MET A 170 21.99 4.44 -6.20
N SER A 171 22.42 5.52 -5.53
CA SER A 171 23.28 5.43 -4.34
C SER A 171 22.66 4.66 -3.16
N TYR A 172 21.33 4.71 -3.03
CA TYR A 172 20.57 4.06 -1.95
C TYR A 172 20.17 2.60 -2.23
N PHE A 173 20.51 2.06 -3.41
CA PHE A 173 20.07 0.72 -3.84
C PHE A 173 21.19 -0.33 -3.71
N LYS A 174 22.22 -0.03 -2.95
CA LYS A 174 23.34 -0.94 -2.71
C LYS A 174 22.95 -2.01 -1.69
N SER A 175 23.54 -3.19 -1.84
CA SER A 175 23.51 -4.22 -0.80
C SER A 175 24.22 -3.76 0.45
N VAL A 176 23.81 -4.30 1.59
CA VAL A 176 24.39 -4.09 2.91
C VAL A 176 24.64 -5.47 3.53
N ASP A 177 25.87 -5.73 3.98
CA ASP A 177 26.29 -7.10 4.31
C ASP A 177 26.03 -7.49 5.77
N ASN A 178 25.93 -6.54 6.70
CA ASN A 178 25.89 -6.83 8.14
C ASN A 178 24.69 -6.22 8.87
N GLU A 179 23.75 -5.64 8.16
CA GLU A 179 22.56 -5.02 8.71
C GLU A 179 21.34 -5.38 7.84
N LYS A 180 20.18 -5.44 8.48
CA LYS A 180 18.91 -5.51 7.76
C LYS A 180 18.30 -4.11 7.70
N ILE A 181 18.27 -3.54 6.52
CA ILE A 181 17.68 -2.22 6.28
C ILE A 181 16.48 -2.32 5.33
N LEU A 182 15.60 -1.35 5.43
CA LEU A 182 14.45 -1.17 4.56
C LEU A 182 14.60 0.17 3.84
N THR A 183 14.60 0.16 2.51
CA THR A 183 14.59 1.37 1.68
C THR A 183 13.26 1.47 0.96
N LEU A 184 12.45 2.48 1.29
CA LEU A 184 11.20 2.78 0.61
C LEU A 184 11.39 3.90 -0.41
N ILE A 185 10.81 3.70 -1.59
CA ILE A 185 10.96 4.60 -2.75
C ILE A 185 9.59 5.04 -3.24
N THR A 186 9.40 6.33 -3.40
CA THR A 186 8.21 6.88 -4.06
C THR A 186 8.53 8.13 -4.87
N CYS A 187 7.62 8.49 -5.79
CA CYS A 187 7.78 9.69 -6.61
C CYS A 187 7.61 10.98 -5.79
N LYS A 188 8.38 12.00 -6.17
CA LYS A 188 8.29 13.36 -5.65
C LYS A 188 8.36 14.36 -6.83
N ASN A 189 7.77 15.55 -6.66
CA ASN A 189 7.81 16.63 -7.67
C ASN A 189 7.37 16.15 -9.07
N ASN A 190 6.14 15.63 -9.17
CA ASN A 190 5.56 15.13 -10.43
C ASN A 190 6.41 14.06 -11.14
N GLY A 191 7.20 13.30 -10.38
CA GLY A 191 7.99 12.19 -10.92
C GLY A 191 9.43 12.52 -11.27
N ASN A 192 9.86 13.79 -11.24
CA ASN A 192 11.24 14.18 -11.58
C ASN A 192 12.26 13.86 -10.46
N LYS A 193 11.76 13.56 -9.26
CA LYS A 193 12.58 13.19 -8.12
C LYS A 193 11.98 11.98 -7.40
N ARG A 194 12.80 11.35 -6.58
CA ARG A 194 12.39 10.28 -5.69
C ARG A 194 12.53 10.71 -4.23
N LEU A 195 11.52 10.38 -3.42
CA LEU A 195 11.66 10.35 -1.97
C LEU A 195 12.18 8.97 -1.60
N ILE A 196 13.29 8.96 -0.87
CA ILE A 196 13.90 7.77 -0.26
C ILE A 196 13.68 7.86 1.24
N VAL A 197 13.19 6.80 1.83
CA VAL A 197 13.06 6.63 3.27
C VAL A 197 13.84 5.39 3.66
N VAL A 198 14.87 5.56 4.48
CA VAL A 198 15.69 4.45 4.98
C VAL A 198 15.29 4.16 6.42
N ALA A 199 15.07 2.88 6.71
CA ALA A 199 14.70 2.41 8.04
C ALA A 199 15.57 1.21 8.42
N LYS A 200 15.91 1.10 9.71
CA LYS A 200 16.69 -0.02 10.27
C LYS A 200 15.80 -0.95 11.08
N LEU A 201 16.09 -2.24 11.03
CA LEU A 201 15.40 -3.23 11.86
C LEU A 201 15.62 -2.89 13.33
N ARG A 202 14.54 -2.91 14.10
CA ARG A 202 14.60 -2.89 15.57
C ARG A 202 14.63 -4.32 16.08
N GLY A 203 15.67 -4.64 16.84
CA GLY A 203 15.80 -5.93 17.53
C GLY A 203 14.80 -6.09 18.65
#